data_43681a5173d45944e203a891697c017f
#
_entry.id   43681a5173d45944e203a891697c017f
#
_cell.length_a   1.000
_cell.length_b   1.000
_cell.length_c   1.000
_cell.angle_alpha   90.00
_cell.angle_beta   90.00
_cell.angle_gamma   90.00
#
_symmetry.space_group_name_H-M   'P 1'
#
loop_
_entity.id
_entity.type
_entity.pdbx_description
1 polymer ?
#
loop_
_entity_poly.entity_id
_entity_poly.type
_entity_poly.pdbx_seq_one_letter_code
_entity_poly.pdbx_strand_id
1 'polypeptide(L)'
;MEKREIETAVAKYLEQKGYERMALKAAMFDMDGVLFDSMKNHAKCWHETMAHFGLDLPEWEAYMHEGRTGAGTINIVSIRQRGHEATEEEIHNIYKYKSDLFNQCPKAERMPGAYELLCKVKASGVMPMVVTGSGQVTLLERLNRNFPDIFRKELMVTAFDVQYGKPNPEPYLMGMEKARKWMDRNGRDGKIGNAGKLQPWNFVVVENAPLGVQAGVAAGVFTIAVNTGPLPDDALLSQGANLLFHSMQEFCDEWENVFSELSA
;
A
#
# COMPACT_ATOMS: atom_id res chain seq x y z
N MET A 1 -9.89 -1.63 18.86
CA MET A 1 -8.48 -1.68 19.41
C MET A 1 -8.44 -0.83 20.67
N GLU A 2 -7.76 -1.27 21.73
CA GLU A 2 -7.63 -0.42 22.93
C GLU A 2 -6.56 0.65 22.72
N LYS A 3 -6.80 1.87 23.21
CA LYS A 3 -5.83 2.99 23.09
C LYS A 3 -4.43 2.60 23.60
N ARG A 4 -4.36 1.81 24.68
CA ARG A 4 -3.09 1.31 25.24
C ARG A 4 -2.29 0.42 24.28
N GLU A 5 -2.96 -0.30 23.38
CA GLU A 5 -2.28 -1.12 22.36
C GLU A 5 -1.59 -0.22 21.34
N ILE A 6 -2.26 0.87 20.94
CA ILE A 6 -1.69 1.87 20.02
C ILE A 6 -0.47 2.55 20.65
N GLU A 7 -0.58 3.03 21.88
CA GLU A 7 0.52 3.62 22.67
C GLU A 7 1.72 2.68 22.75
N THR A 8 1.48 1.40 23.05
CA THR A 8 2.52 0.38 23.15
C THR A 8 3.21 0.14 21.80
N ALA A 9 2.45 0.07 20.72
CA ALA A 9 2.99 -0.15 19.37
C ALA A 9 3.87 1.04 18.92
N VAL A 10 3.42 2.27 19.20
CA VAL A 10 4.19 3.49 18.89
C VAL A 10 5.48 3.53 19.70
N ALA A 11 5.40 3.30 21.02
CA ALA A 11 6.59 3.29 21.88
C ALA A 11 7.62 2.25 21.43
N LYS A 12 7.19 1.03 21.10
CA LYS A 12 8.04 -0.04 20.59
C LYS A 12 8.71 0.33 19.27
N TYR A 13 7.97 0.94 18.34
CA TYR A 13 8.52 1.41 17.07
C TYR A 13 9.59 2.49 17.28
N LEU A 14 9.32 3.49 18.12
CA LEU A 14 10.26 4.56 18.44
C LEU A 14 11.55 4.00 19.05
N GLU A 15 11.44 3.11 20.02
CA GLU A 15 12.58 2.43 20.63
C GLU A 15 13.41 1.65 19.59
N GLN A 16 12.75 0.82 18.78
CA GLN A 16 13.43 0.00 17.74
C GLN A 16 14.16 0.84 16.68
N LYS A 17 13.63 2.01 16.34
CA LYS A 17 14.21 2.89 15.32
C LYS A 17 15.14 3.96 15.90
N GLY A 18 15.19 4.12 17.21
CA GLY A 18 15.95 5.18 17.87
C GLY A 18 15.39 6.58 17.60
N TYR A 19 14.07 6.69 17.41
CA TYR A 19 13.39 7.97 17.20
C TYR A 19 12.85 8.50 18.52
N GLU A 20 12.85 9.84 18.67
CA GLU A 20 12.40 10.50 19.90
C GLU A 20 10.87 10.64 19.96
N ARG A 21 10.23 10.80 18.80
CA ARG A 21 8.77 11.02 18.69
C ARG A 21 8.25 10.70 17.30
N MET A 22 6.95 10.51 17.20
CA MET A 22 6.22 10.61 15.93
C MET A 22 5.80 12.08 15.67
N ALA A 23 5.67 12.45 14.41
CA ALA A 23 5.12 13.76 14.02
C ALA A 23 4.48 13.62 12.63
N LEU A 24 3.35 12.90 12.58
CA LEU A 24 2.69 12.47 11.34
C LEU A 24 2.36 13.65 10.42
N LYS A 25 2.78 13.56 9.16
CA LYS A 25 2.54 14.54 8.10
C LYS A 25 1.92 13.94 6.85
N ALA A 26 2.16 12.66 6.59
CA ALA A 26 1.62 11.98 5.41
C ALA A 26 1.28 10.53 5.72
N ALA A 27 0.20 10.04 5.10
CA ALA A 27 -0.23 8.65 5.15
C ALA A 27 -0.20 8.05 3.75
N MET A 28 0.60 7.01 3.56
CA MET A 28 0.83 6.32 2.29
C MET A 28 -0.02 5.04 2.26
N PHE A 29 -1.09 5.08 1.47
CA PHE A 29 -2.02 3.96 1.33
C PHE A 29 -1.66 3.11 0.11
N ASP A 30 -1.63 1.80 0.28
CA ASP A 30 -1.78 0.91 -0.87
C ASP A 30 -3.17 1.06 -1.48
N MET A 31 -3.40 0.48 -2.64
CA MET A 31 -4.64 0.65 -3.38
C MET A 31 -5.53 -0.58 -3.33
N ASP A 32 -5.02 -1.70 -3.79
CA ASP A 32 -5.80 -2.91 -4.01
C ASP A 32 -5.94 -3.69 -2.68
N GLY A 33 -7.18 -3.84 -2.18
CA GLY A 33 -7.45 -4.38 -0.85
C GLY A 33 -7.39 -3.37 0.30
N VAL A 34 -6.93 -2.13 0.05
CA VAL A 34 -6.97 -1.01 1.01
C VAL A 34 -8.01 0.03 0.62
N LEU A 35 -7.89 0.58 -0.58
CA LEU A 35 -8.83 1.60 -1.08
C LEU A 35 -9.98 0.98 -1.88
N PHE A 36 -9.72 -0.11 -2.60
CA PHE A 36 -10.70 -0.83 -3.42
C PHE A 36 -10.76 -2.31 -3.05
N ASP A 37 -11.97 -2.88 -3.03
CA ASP A 37 -12.21 -4.33 -2.89
C ASP A 37 -11.94 -5.02 -4.24
N SER A 38 -10.69 -4.99 -4.68
CA SER A 38 -10.24 -5.49 -5.98
C SER A 38 -9.53 -6.84 -5.90
N MET A 39 -9.11 -7.26 -4.71
CA MET A 39 -8.24 -8.42 -4.56
C MET A 39 -8.87 -9.74 -5.00
N LYS A 40 -10.17 -9.93 -4.81
CA LYS A 40 -10.90 -11.11 -5.32
C LYS A 40 -10.77 -11.24 -6.84
N ASN A 41 -10.91 -10.11 -7.56
CA ASN A 41 -10.72 -10.07 -9.01
C ASN A 41 -9.26 -10.34 -9.40
N HIS A 42 -8.30 -9.77 -8.67
CA HIS A 42 -6.87 -10.02 -8.90
C HIS A 42 -6.52 -11.50 -8.69
N ALA A 43 -6.95 -12.09 -7.59
CA ALA A 43 -6.68 -13.48 -7.25
C ALA A 43 -7.26 -14.45 -8.30
N LYS A 44 -8.53 -14.26 -8.65
CA LYS A 44 -9.20 -15.03 -9.71
C LYS A 44 -8.47 -14.90 -11.06
N CYS A 45 -8.17 -13.68 -11.49
CA CYS A 45 -7.49 -13.46 -12.78
C CYS A 45 -6.08 -14.05 -12.81
N TRP A 46 -5.34 -13.97 -11.71
CA TRP A 46 -4.03 -14.60 -11.62
C TRP A 46 -4.13 -16.13 -11.70
N HIS A 47 -5.05 -16.74 -10.94
CA HIS A 47 -5.30 -18.18 -10.98
C HIS A 47 -5.65 -18.66 -12.39
N GLU A 48 -6.65 -18.06 -13.03
CA GLU A 48 -7.10 -18.42 -14.38
C GLU A 48 -5.98 -18.19 -15.42
N THR A 49 -5.23 -17.09 -15.30
CA THR A 49 -4.12 -16.81 -16.22
C THR A 49 -3.02 -17.86 -16.08
N MET A 50 -2.57 -18.15 -14.88
CA MET A 50 -1.51 -19.13 -14.68
C MET A 50 -1.93 -20.52 -15.19
N ALA A 51 -3.15 -20.93 -14.90
CA ALA A 51 -3.72 -22.19 -15.42
C ALA A 51 -3.73 -22.21 -16.96
N HIS A 52 -4.09 -21.10 -17.62
CA HIS A 52 -4.07 -21.01 -19.09
C HIS A 52 -2.67 -21.22 -19.69
N PHE A 53 -1.61 -20.77 -19.00
CA PHE A 53 -0.22 -20.96 -19.44
C PHE A 53 0.45 -22.21 -18.85
N GLY A 54 -0.31 -23.13 -18.27
CA GLY A 54 0.19 -24.39 -17.71
C GLY A 54 1.01 -24.22 -16.44
N LEU A 55 0.73 -23.18 -15.67
CA LEU A 55 1.31 -22.88 -14.36
C LEU A 55 0.21 -22.97 -13.29
N ASP A 56 0.59 -23.26 -12.05
CA ASP A 56 -0.32 -23.32 -10.90
C ASP A 56 -0.05 -22.16 -9.95
N LEU A 57 -1.10 -21.37 -9.70
CA LEU A 57 -1.13 -20.32 -8.68
C LEU A 57 -2.53 -20.30 -8.06
N PRO A 58 -2.72 -20.92 -6.89
CA PRO A 58 -3.99 -20.87 -6.18
C PRO A 58 -4.42 -19.44 -5.83
N GLU A 59 -5.74 -19.18 -5.81
CA GLU A 59 -6.25 -17.82 -5.51
C GLU A 59 -5.73 -17.27 -4.18
N TRP A 60 -5.63 -18.08 -3.12
CA TRP A 60 -5.12 -17.65 -1.84
C TRP A 60 -3.65 -17.20 -1.91
N GLU A 61 -2.86 -17.84 -2.76
CA GLU A 61 -1.43 -17.51 -2.94
C GLU A 61 -1.25 -16.16 -3.65
N ALA A 62 -2.21 -15.76 -4.49
CA ALA A 62 -2.17 -14.45 -5.12
C ALA A 62 -2.17 -13.31 -4.10
N TYR A 63 -2.83 -13.48 -2.95
CA TYR A 63 -2.78 -12.52 -1.85
C TYR A 63 -1.40 -12.41 -1.20
N MET A 64 -0.62 -13.51 -1.20
CA MET A 64 0.76 -13.49 -0.70
C MET A 64 1.71 -12.75 -1.63
N HIS A 65 1.37 -12.65 -2.92
CA HIS A 65 2.18 -12.00 -3.94
C HIS A 65 1.71 -10.58 -4.28
N GLU A 66 0.68 -10.10 -3.59
CA GLU A 66 0.20 -8.74 -3.80
C GLU A 66 1.28 -7.69 -3.54
N GLY A 67 1.22 -6.61 -4.33
CA GLY A 67 2.23 -5.55 -4.30
C GLY A 67 3.49 -5.85 -5.13
N ARG A 68 3.69 -7.09 -5.55
CA ARG A 68 4.75 -7.48 -6.48
C ARG A 68 4.41 -7.02 -7.89
N THR A 69 5.44 -6.71 -8.69
CA THR A 69 5.23 -6.47 -10.12
C THR A 69 4.71 -7.72 -10.83
N GLY A 70 3.97 -7.55 -11.93
CA GLY A 70 3.48 -8.69 -12.71
C GLY A 70 4.60 -9.63 -13.15
N ALA A 71 5.72 -9.08 -13.63
CA ALA A 71 6.91 -9.86 -13.97
C ALA A 71 7.46 -10.63 -12.77
N GLY A 72 7.51 -10.01 -11.59
CA GLY A 72 7.98 -10.67 -10.38
C GLY A 72 7.10 -11.84 -9.96
N THR A 73 5.77 -11.71 -10.06
CA THR A 73 4.83 -12.82 -9.77
C THR A 73 5.01 -13.95 -10.78
N ILE A 74 5.10 -13.63 -12.07
CA ILE A 74 5.30 -14.62 -13.13
C ILE A 74 6.61 -15.39 -12.91
N ASN A 75 7.71 -14.68 -12.64
CA ASN A 75 9.02 -15.29 -12.45
C ASN A 75 9.07 -16.22 -11.24
N ILE A 76 8.48 -15.83 -10.10
CA ILE A 76 8.44 -16.71 -8.91
C ILE A 76 7.72 -18.03 -9.22
N VAL A 77 6.58 -17.96 -9.90
CA VAL A 77 5.83 -19.16 -10.27
C VAL A 77 6.58 -19.99 -11.31
N SER A 78 7.20 -19.35 -12.31
CA SER A 78 7.99 -20.03 -13.34
C SER A 78 9.22 -20.73 -12.73
N ILE A 79 10.01 -20.05 -11.90
CA ILE A 79 11.17 -20.64 -11.23
C ILE A 79 10.75 -21.85 -10.40
N ARG A 80 9.68 -21.72 -9.62
CA ARG A 80 9.18 -22.80 -8.77
C ARG A 80 8.77 -24.05 -9.56
N GLN A 81 8.13 -23.87 -10.71
CA GLN A 81 7.52 -24.99 -11.45
C GLN A 81 8.32 -25.45 -12.66
N ARG A 82 9.14 -24.57 -13.24
CA ARG A 82 9.92 -24.86 -14.46
C ARG A 82 11.45 -24.86 -14.21
N GLY A 83 11.90 -24.32 -13.06
CA GLY A 83 13.30 -24.21 -12.70
C GLY A 83 14.06 -23.03 -13.31
N HIS A 84 13.36 -22.13 -14.03
CA HIS A 84 13.96 -20.94 -14.66
C HIS A 84 12.97 -19.79 -14.70
N GLU A 85 13.47 -18.58 -14.88
CA GLU A 85 12.65 -17.39 -15.12
C GLU A 85 11.91 -17.49 -16.45
N ALA A 86 10.77 -16.84 -16.56
CA ALA A 86 10.06 -16.66 -17.80
C ALA A 86 10.82 -15.68 -18.71
N THR A 87 10.75 -15.88 -20.01
CA THR A 87 11.30 -14.94 -20.99
C THR A 87 10.50 -13.64 -21.00
N GLU A 88 11.07 -12.55 -21.53
CA GLU A 88 10.35 -11.27 -21.66
C GLU A 88 9.06 -11.40 -22.48
N GLU A 89 9.07 -12.23 -23.52
CA GLU A 89 7.90 -12.52 -24.34
C GLU A 89 6.82 -13.27 -23.54
N GLU A 90 7.19 -14.28 -22.76
CA GLU A 90 6.28 -15.01 -21.88
C GLU A 90 5.68 -14.07 -20.81
N ILE A 91 6.50 -13.26 -20.16
CA ILE A 91 6.06 -12.25 -19.19
C ILE A 91 5.04 -11.31 -19.82
N HIS A 92 5.33 -10.78 -21.00
CA HIS A 92 4.44 -9.89 -21.74
C HIS A 92 3.09 -10.58 -22.03
N ASN A 93 3.13 -11.79 -22.58
CA ASN A 93 1.91 -12.53 -22.98
C ASN A 93 1.05 -12.93 -21.77
N ILE A 94 1.68 -13.44 -20.71
CA ILE A 94 1.01 -13.82 -19.47
C ILE A 94 0.37 -12.58 -18.80
N TYR A 95 1.13 -11.49 -18.68
CA TYR A 95 0.62 -10.28 -18.02
C TYR A 95 -0.47 -9.59 -18.86
N LYS A 96 -0.33 -9.59 -20.18
CA LYS A 96 -1.39 -9.09 -21.08
C LYS A 96 -2.69 -9.88 -20.90
N TYR A 97 -2.61 -11.20 -20.93
CA TYR A 97 -3.78 -12.06 -20.74
C TYR A 97 -4.46 -11.78 -19.39
N LYS A 98 -3.68 -11.72 -18.30
CA LYS A 98 -4.17 -11.35 -16.96
C LYS A 98 -4.88 -9.99 -16.96
N SER A 99 -4.30 -9.01 -17.62
CA SER A 99 -4.86 -7.66 -17.70
C SER A 99 -6.17 -7.62 -18.49
N ASP A 100 -6.23 -8.36 -19.58
CA ASP A 100 -7.44 -8.48 -20.42
C ASP A 100 -8.57 -9.15 -19.64
N LEU A 101 -8.31 -10.21 -18.86
CA LEU A 101 -9.28 -10.81 -17.94
C LEU A 101 -9.73 -9.83 -16.85
N PHE A 102 -8.80 -9.15 -16.23
CA PHE A 102 -9.11 -8.19 -15.16
C PHE A 102 -9.99 -7.03 -15.66
N ASN A 103 -9.76 -6.56 -16.89
CA ASN A 103 -10.58 -5.52 -17.51
C ASN A 103 -12.03 -5.96 -17.79
N GLN A 104 -12.29 -7.27 -17.83
CA GLN A 104 -13.64 -7.84 -18.00
C GLN A 104 -14.35 -8.05 -16.65
N CYS A 105 -13.61 -7.99 -15.52
CA CYS A 105 -14.21 -8.09 -14.20
C CYS A 105 -15.11 -6.89 -13.89
N PRO A 106 -16.12 -7.08 -13.04
CA PRO A 106 -16.85 -5.95 -12.46
C PRO A 106 -15.89 -4.95 -11.82
N LYS A 107 -16.19 -3.66 -11.98
CA LYS A 107 -15.37 -2.61 -11.35
C LYS A 107 -15.41 -2.80 -9.84
N ALA A 108 -14.23 -2.87 -9.24
CA ALA A 108 -14.12 -2.94 -7.79
C ALA A 108 -14.69 -1.68 -7.14
N GLU A 109 -15.51 -1.88 -6.12
CA GLU A 109 -16.04 -0.82 -5.29
C GLU A 109 -14.99 -0.30 -4.31
N ARG A 110 -15.27 0.83 -3.66
CA ARG A 110 -14.46 1.31 -2.54
C ARG A 110 -14.51 0.30 -1.41
N MET A 111 -13.38 0.13 -0.74
CA MET A 111 -13.37 -0.60 0.53
C MET A 111 -14.24 0.15 1.56
N PRO A 112 -15.16 -0.53 2.26
CA PRO A 112 -15.97 0.13 3.30
C PRO A 112 -15.10 0.86 4.34
N GLY A 113 -15.45 2.09 4.68
CA GLY A 113 -14.70 2.94 5.60
C GLY A 113 -13.51 3.68 4.99
N ALA A 114 -13.04 3.32 3.77
CA ALA A 114 -11.85 3.93 3.18
C ALA A 114 -12.03 5.42 2.87
N TYR A 115 -13.17 5.83 2.32
CA TYR A 115 -13.40 7.24 2.00
C TYR A 115 -13.55 8.09 3.25
N GLU A 116 -14.29 7.61 4.23
CA GLU A 116 -14.50 8.25 5.52
C GLU A 116 -13.18 8.44 6.26
N LEU A 117 -12.33 7.40 6.28
CA LEU A 117 -10.98 7.48 6.84
C LEU A 117 -10.13 8.54 6.13
N LEU A 118 -10.11 8.52 4.80
CA LEU A 118 -9.33 9.51 4.03
C LEU A 118 -9.80 10.95 4.27
N CYS A 119 -11.10 11.17 4.47
CA CYS A 119 -11.63 12.47 4.87
C CYS A 119 -11.11 12.89 6.25
N LYS A 120 -11.11 11.98 7.24
CA LYS A 120 -10.54 12.23 8.56
C LYS A 120 -9.04 12.51 8.51
N VAL A 121 -8.28 11.71 7.76
CA VAL A 121 -6.83 11.90 7.52
C VAL A 121 -6.57 13.32 7.00
N LYS A 122 -7.30 13.72 5.96
CA LYS A 122 -7.15 15.06 5.37
C LYS A 122 -7.57 16.17 6.33
N ALA A 123 -8.65 15.98 7.10
CA ALA A 123 -9.12 16.94 8.10
C ALA A 123 -8.12 17.13 9.25
N SER A 124 -7.35 16.08 9.59
CA SER A 124 -6.27 16.14 10.58
C SER A 124 -5.00 16.83 10.05
N GLY A 125 -5.01 17.36 8.82
CA GLY A 125 -3.86 18.01 8.20
C GLY A 125 -2.78 17.05 7.70
N VAL A 126 -3.05 15.76 7.66
CA VAL A 126 -2.18 14.71 7.14
C VAL A 126 -2.39 14.58 5.63
N MET A 127 -1.30 14.49 4.84
CA MET A 127 -1.39 14.30 3.39
C MET A 127 -1.71 12.84 3.03
N PRO A 128 -2.86 12.55 2.41
CA PRO A 128 -3.12 11.22 1.88
C PRO A 128 -2.35 11.02 0.57
N MET A 129 -1.66 9.89 0.46
CA MET A 129 -0.87 9.49 -0.70
C MET A 129 -1.25 8.08 -1.13
N VAL A 130 -1.07 7.75 -2.41
CA VAL A 130 -1.23 6.39 -2.94
C VAL A 130 0.14 5.84 -3.34
N VAL A 131 0.43 4.61 -2.91
CA VAL A 131 1.64 3.86 -3.29
C VAL A 131 1.23 2.48 -3.77
N THR A 132 1.10 2.32 -5.08
CA THR A 132 0.56 1.11 -5.72
C THR A 132 1.51 0.48 -6.73
N GLY A 133 1.51 -0.84 -6.84
CA GLY A 133 2.15 -1.58 -7.92
C GLY A 133 1.41 -1.52 -9.27
N SER A 134 0.27 -0.82 -9.34
CA SER A 134 -0.48 -0.65 -10.59
C SER A 134 0.19 0.35 -11.52
N GLY A 135 0.25 0.01 -12.83
CA GLY A 135 0.71 0.87 -13.91
C GLY A 135 -0.43 1.36 -14.83
N GLN A 136 -1.66 1.49 -14.34
CA GLN A 136 -2.78 1.91 -15.18
C GLN A 136 -2.77 3.42 -15.42
N VAL A 137 -2.81 3.84 -16.69
CA VAL A 137 -2.82 5.26 -17.10
C VAL A 137 -4.05 6.01 -16.57
N THR A 138 -5.19 5.32 -16.44
CA THR A 138 -6.47 5.89 -15.97
C THR A 138 -6.61 5.88 -14.45
N LEU A 139 -5.54 5.55 -13.72
CA LEU A 139 -5.59 5.38 -12.26
C LEU A 139 -6.04 6.66 -11.54
N LEU A 140 -5.49 7.82 -11.92
CA LEU A 140 -5.87 9.09 -11.30
C LEU A 140 -7.35 9.42 -11.51
N GLU A 141 -7.90 9.16 -12.71
CA GLU A 141 -9.32 9.38 -12.97
C GLU A 141 -10.20 8.45 -12.12
N ARG A 142 -9.79 7.19 -11.97
CA ARG A 142 -10.47 6.23 -11.10
C ARG A 142 -10.45 6.67 -9.65
N LEU A 143 -9.30 7.12 -9.15
CA LEU A 143 -9.15 7.64 -7.78
C LEU A 143 -10.01 8.89 -7.57
N ASN A 144 -9.95 9.87 -8.47
CA ASN A 144 -10.74 11.10 -8.34
C ASN A 144 -12.25 10.85 -8.39
N ARG A 145 -12.70 9.87 -9.18
CA ARG A 145 -14.11 9.50 -9.24
C ARG A 145 -14.61 8.88 -7.93
N ASN A 146 -13.78 8.06 -7.30
CA ASN A 146 -14.14 7.31 -6.09
C ASN A 146 -13.80 8.08 -4.80
N PHE A 147 -12.74 8.88 -4.82
CA PHE A 147 -12.23 9.64 -3.68
C PHE A 147 -12.03 11.11 -4.10
N PRO A 148 -13.15 11.85 -4.34
CA PRO A 148 -13.07 13.22 -4.84
C PRO A 148 -12.28 14.11 -3.88
N ASP A 149 -11.40 14.94 -4.45
CA ASP A 149 -10.56 15.92 -3.74
C ASP A 149 -9.58 15.35 -2.70
N ILE A 150 -9.34 14.03 -2.69
CA ILE A 150 -8.43 13.41 -1.74
C ILE A 150 -6.99 13.37 -2.30
N PHE A 151 -6.80 12.73 -3.45
CA PHE A 151 -5.47 12.44 -3.98
C PHE A 151 -4.99 13.48 -4.99
N ARG A 152 -3.66 13.67 -5.01
CA ARG A 152 -2.96 14.54 -5.96
C ARG A 152 -2.00 13.71 -6.79
N LYS A 153 -1.90 14.01 -8.08
CA LYS A 153 -1.00 13.30 -9.00
C LYS A 153 0.46 13.31 -8.52
N GLU A 154 0.89 14.44 -7.98
CA GLU A 154 2.26 14.65 -7.50
C GLU A 154 2.61 13.79 -6.27
N LEU A 155 1.59 13.31 -5.55
CA LEU A 155 1.69 12.49 -4.34
C LEU A 155 1.32 11.02 -4.58
N MET A 156 1.30 10.58 -5.83
CA MET A 156 1.06 9.19 -6.21
C MET A 156 2.37 8.53 -6.61
N VAL A 157 2.55 7.28 -6.18
CA VAL A 157 3.61 6.38 -6.65
C VAL A 157 2.95 5.19 -7.32
N THR A 158 3.37 4.89 -8.54
CA THR A 158 2.86 3.81 -9.39
C THR A 158 4.01 2.92 -9.86
N ALA A 159 3.69 1.83 -10.54
CA ALA A 159 4.71 0.95 -11.14
C ALA A 159 5.66 1.69 -12.11
N PHE A 160 5.27 2.85 -12.65
CA PHE A 160 6.13 3.63 -13.57
C PHE A 160 7.15 4.51 -12.84
N ASP A 161 7.01 4.69 -11.53
CA ASP A 161 7.86 5.57 -10.73
C ASP A 161 9.06 4.84 -10.11
N VAL A 162 9.06 3.50 -10.14
CA VAL A 162 10.02 2.66 -9.41
C VAL A 162 10.62 1.58 -10.31
N GLN A 163 11.84 1.17 -9.99
CA GLN A 163 12.49 0.04 -10.64
C GLN A 163 12.08 -1.28 -9.99
N TYR A 164 11.96 -1.29 -8.67
CA TYR A 164 11.62 -2.48 -7.90
C TYR A 164 10.31 -2.27 -7.14
N GLY A 165 9.36 -3.20 -7.35
CA GLY A 165 8.11 -3.26 -6.59
C GLY A 165 8.31 -3.84 -5.18
N LYS A 166 7.27 -3.79 -4.36
CA LYS A 166 7.21 -4.46 -3.05
C LYS A 166 7.64 -5.94 -3.17
N PRO A 167 8.42 -6.50 -2.28
CA PRO A 167 8.79 -6.03 -0.93
C PRO A 167 9.97 -5.06 -0.86
N ASN A 168 10.52 -4.61 -2.01
CA ASN A 168 11.55 -3.57 -1.98
C ASN A 168 10.98 -2.29 -1.37
N PRO A 169 11.72 -1.56 -0.51
CA PRO A 169 11.24 -0.32 0.09
C PRO A 169 11.12 0.85 -0.89
N GLU A 170 11.64 0.73 -2.12
CA GLU A 170 11.70 1.80 -3.11
C GLU A 170 10.37 2.52 -3.32
N PRO A 171 9.19 1.86 -3.41
CA PRO A 171 7.92 2.56 -3.59
C PRO A 171 7.60 3.53 -2.45
N TYR A 172 7.87 3.15 -1.20
CA TYR A 172 7.62 4.00 -0.04
C TYR A 172 8.69 5.07 0.13
N LEU A 173 9.96 4.77 -0.17
CA LEU A 173 11.03 5.77 -0.24
C LEU A 173 10.74 6.83 -1.31
N MET A 174 10.24 6.41 -2.48
CA MET A 174 9.78 7.32 -3.53
C MET A 174 8.59 8.17 -3.06
N GLY A 175 7.65 7.60 -2.32
CA GLY A 175 6.54 8.33 -1.71
C GLY A 175 7.04 9.43 -0.78
N MET A 176 7.96 9.11 0.13
CA MET A 176 8.57 10.10 1.02
C MET A 176 9.27 11.21 0.25
N GLU A 177 9.98 10.90 -0.82
CA GLU A 177 10.66 11.87 -1.67
C GLU A 177 9.67 12.79 -2.40
N LYS A 178 8.57 12.24 -2.94
CA LYS A 178 7.50 13.03 -3.56
C LYS A 178 6.84 13.98 -2.54
N ALA A 179 6.58 13.51 -1.32
CA ALA A 179 6.05 14.35 -0.25
C ALA A 179 6.99 15.51 0.12
N ARG A 180 8.29 15.25 0.24
CA ARG A 180 9.31 16.28 0.48
C ARG A 180 9.28 17.35 -0.61
N LYS A 181 9.37 16.92 -1.87
CA LYS A 181 9.34 17.84 -3.02
C LYS A 181 8.04 18.67 -3.08
N TRP A 182 6.92 18.05 -2.75
CA TRP A 182 5.63 18.74 -2.73
C TRP A 182 5.57 19.80 -1.62
N MET A 183 6.04 19.47 -0.41
CA MET A 183 6.07 20.40 0.70
C MET A 183 7.04 21.55 0.46
N ASP A 184 8.22 21.30 -0.11
CA ASP A 184 9.20 22.34 -0.45
C ASP A 184 8.64 23.36 -1.46
N ARG A 185 7.81 22.91 -2.41
CA ARG A 185 7.19 23.78 -3.41
C ARG A 185 6.00 24.57 -2.86
N ASN A 186 5.21 23.96 -1.98
CA ASN A 186 3.92 24.51 -1.52
C ASN A 186 4.00 25.08 -0.08
N GLY A 187 5.06 24.79 0.66
CA GLY A 187 5.24 25.27 2.04
C GLY A 187 5.75 26.71 2.18
N ARG A 188 5.99 27.43 1.07
CA ARG A 188 6.52 28.81 1.08
C ARG A 188 5.55 29.87 1.63
N ASP A 189 4.27 29.54 1.79
CA ASP A 189 3.25 30.47 2.30
C ASP A 189 3.15 30.49 3.85
N GLY A 190 4.13 29.95 4.57
CA GLY A 190 4.20 30.01 6.04
C GLY A 190 3.12 29.22 6.80
N LYS A 191 2.19 28.57 6.10
CA LYS A 191 1.11 27.78 6.71
C LYS A 191 1.49 26.32 6.96
N ILE A 192 2.51 25.80 6.28
CA ILE A 192 3.10 24.50 6.54
C ILE A 192 4.49 24.82 7.10
N GLY A 193 4.65 24.66 8.41
CA GLY A 193 5.91 25.00 9.10
C GLY A 193 7.11 24.40 8.40
N ASN A 194 8.28 25.06 8.55
CA ASN A 194 9.57 24.69 7.95
C ASN A 194 9.61 23.19 7.63
N ALA A 195 9.62 22.84 6.34
CA ALA A 195 9.82 21.49 5.84
C ALA A 195 11.27 21.05 6.12
N GLY A 196 11.64 21.09 7.38
CA GLY A 196 12.80 20.36 7.87
C GLY A 196 12.65 18.95 7.33
N LYS A 197 13.66 18.43 6.68
CA LYS A 197 13.66 17.14 5.95
C LYS A 197 12.69 16.14 6.57
N LEU A 198 11.54 15.90 5.92
CA LEU A 198 10.61 14.86 6.37
C LEU A 198 11.37 13.55 6.56
N GLN A 199 11.17 12.91 7.68
CA GLN A 199 11.86 11.71 8.11
C GLN A 199 10.85 10.55 8.19
N PRO A 200 11.26 9.30 8.32
CA PRO A 200 10.33 8.17 8.40
C PRO A 200 9.24 8.32 9.46
N TRP A 201 9.53 8.92 10.60
CA TRP A 201 8.56 9.20 11.68
C TRP A 201 7.50 10.27 11.34
N ASN A 202 7.58 10.87 10.16
CA ASN A 202 6.54 11.76 9.65
C ASN A 202 5.53 11.04 8.75
N PHE A 203 5.69 9.73 8.58
CA PHE A 203 4.89 8.93 7.67
C PHE A 203 4.27 7.73 8.38
N VAL A 204 3.15 7.29 7.83
CA VAL A 204 2.56 5.99 8.10
C VAL A 204 2.32 5.27 6.77
N VAL A 205 2.50 3.97 6.76
CA VAL A 205 2.11 3.08 5.65
C VAL A 205 0.85 2.33 6.05
N VAL A 206 -0.10 2.20 5.14
CA VAL A 206 -1.33 1.41 5.30
C VAL A 206 -1.37 0.35 4.21
N GLU A 207 -1.35 -0.89 4.62
CA GLU A 207 -1.15 -2.06 3.75
C GLU A 207 -2.04 -3.24 4.15
N ASN A 208 -2.37 -4.11 3.17
CA ASN A 208 -3.14 -5.33 3.40
C ASN A 208 -2.38 -6.60 3.00
N ALA A 209 -1.18 -6.47 2.43
CA ALA A 209 -0.42 -7.57 1.88
C ALA A 209 0.94 -7.77 2.58
N PRO A 210 1.41 -9.01 2.76
CA PRO A 210 2.69 -9.28 3.42
C PRO A 210 3.88 -8.56 2.80
N LEU A 211 3.96 -8.53 1.46
CA LEU A 211 5.06 -7.85 0.75
C LEU A 211 5.02 -6.33 0.89
N GLY A 212 3.82 -5.77 0.97
CA GLY A 212 3.64 -4.35 1.20
C GLY A 212 4.03 -3.95 2.63
N VAL A 213 3.64 -4.75 3.62
CA VAL A 213 4.10 -4.58 5.01
C VAL A 213 5.62 -4.64 5.09
N GLN A 214 6.26 -5.66 4.46
CA GLN A 214 7.72 -5.74 4.38
C GLN A 214 8.35 -4.47 3.81
N ALA A 215 7.79 -3.95 2.71
CA ALA A 215 8.30 -2.75 2.05
C ALA A 215 8.20 -1.51 2.97
N GLY A 216 7.07 -1.33 3.68
CA GLY A 216 6.87 -0.23 4.63
C GLY A 216 7.85 -0.30 5.80
N VAL A 217 8.00 -1.47 6.39
CA VAL A 217 8.95 -1.74 7.49
C VAL A 217 10.40 -1.53 7.05
N ALA A 218 10.75 -2.02 5.84
CA ALA A 218 12.09 -1.84 5.27
C ALA A 218 12.39 -0.37 4.92
N ALA A 219 11.37 0.42 4.56
CA ALA A 219 11.50 1.87 4.40
C ALA A 219 11.67 2.61 5.74
N GLY A 220 11.57 1.91 6.87
CA GLY A 220 11.71 2.47 8.20
C GLY A 220 10.47 3.21 8.71
N VAL A 221 9.31 3.02 8.09
CA VAL A 221 8.07 3.75 8.36
C VAL A 221 7.17 2.93 9.29
N PHE A 222 6.44 3.60 10.18
CA PHE A 222 5.39 2.98 10.98
C PHE A 222 4.34 2.37 10.06
N THR A 223 4.14 1.05 10.14
CA THR A 223 3.31 0.32 9.18
C THR A 223 2.08 -0.26 9.86
N ILE A 224 0.92 0.14 9.39
CA ILE A 224 -0.40 -0.36 9.80
C ILE A 224 -0.85 -1.39 8.77
N ALA A 225 -1.11 -2.60 9.23
CA ALA A 225 -1.75 -3.64 8.43
C ALA A 225 -3.27 -3.54 8.53
N VAL A 226 -3.98 -3.73 7.42
CA VAL A 226 -5.43 -3.88 7.39
C VAL A 226 -5.75 -5.23 6.74
N ASN A 227 -6.08 -6.24 7.55
CA ASN A 227 -6.37 -7.58 7.06
C ASN A 227 -7.77 -7.67 6.44
N THR A 228 -7.87 -7.25 5.19
CA THR A 228 -9.12 -7.26 4.40
C THR A 228 -9.26 -8.52 3.53
N GLY A 229 -8.28 -9.40 3.58
CA GLY A 229 -8.21 -10.63 2.78
C GLY A 229 -8.41 -11.92 3.61
N PRO A 230 -8.19 -13.08 2.99
CA PRO A 230 -8.35 -14.39 3.63
C PRO A 230 -7.10 -14.86 4.40
N LEU A 231 -6.05 -14.05 4.45
CA LEU A 231 -4.80 -14.45 5.10
C LEU A 231 -4.96 -14.43 6.63
N PRO A 232 -4.27 -15.32 7.35
CA PRO A 232 -4.20 -15.21 8.80
C PRO A 232 -3.44 -13.93 9.21
N ASP A 233 -3.79 -13.34 10.34
CA ASP A 233 -3.15 -12.12 10.85
C ASP A 233 -1.62 -12.24 10.96
N ASP A 234 -1.16 -13.43 11.29
CA ASP A 234 0.27 -13.74 11.42
C ASP A 234 1.03 -13.55 10.09
N ALA A 235 0.36 -13.67 8.94
CA ALA A 235 0.97 -13.39 7.64
C ALA A 235 1.39 -11.93 7.49
N LEU A 236 0.71 -11.02 8.16
CA LEU A 236 1.00 -9.57 8.17
C LEU A 236 1.87 -9.17 9.37
N LEU A 237 1.52 -9.67 10.56
CA LEU A 237 2.25 -9.34 11.79
C LEU A 237 3.70 -9.85 11.76
N SER A 238 3.94 -11.05 11.24
CA SER A 238 5.29 -11.60 11.10
C SER A 238 6.19 -10.80 10.14
N GLN A 239 5.60 -9.98 9.26
CA GLN A 239 6.34 -9.06 8.40
C GLN A 239 6.73 -7.75 9.09
N GLY A 240 6.32 -7.56 10.35
CA GLY A 240 6.69 -6.44 11.18
C GLY A 240 5.67 -5.29 11.20
N ALA A 241 4.41 -5.54 10.83
CA ALA A 241 3.35 -4.55 11.03
C ALA A 241 3.30 -4.09 12.49
N ASN A 242 3.19 -2.80 12.71
CA ASN A 242 3.16 -2.20 14.04
C ASN A 242 1.76 -2.27 14.66
N LEU A 243 0.72 -2.13 13.84
CA LEU A 243 -0.69 -2.28 14.20
C LEU A 243 -1.38 -3.13 13.15
N LEU A 244 -2.48 -3.81 13.53
CA LEU A 244 -3.34 -4.56 12.64
C LEU A 244 -4.80 -4.25 12.93
N PHE A 245 -5.55 -3.91 11.87
CA PHE A 245 -7.00 -3.79 11.86
C PHE A 245 -7.61 -4.85 10.94
N HIS A 246 -8.84 -5.28 11.19
CA HIS A 246 -9.53 -6.29 10.37
C HIS A 246 -10.41 -5.69 9.26
N SER A 247 -10.51 -4.36 9.21
CA SER A 247 -11.19 -3.64 8.13
C SER A 247 -10.75 -2.18 8.08
N MET A 248 -10.95 -1.55 6.92
CA MET A 248 -10.78 -0.10 6.81
C MET A 248 -11.81 0.67 7.63
N GLN A 249 -12.98 0.08 7.89
CA GLN A 249 -13.98 0.67 8.78
C GLN A 249 -13.49 0.69 10.22
N GLU A 250 -12.94 -0.42 10.73
CA GLU A 250 -12.35 -0.46 12.08
C GLU A 250 -11.22 0.57 12.22
N PHE A 251 -10.35 0.68 11.22
CA PHE A 251 -9.29 1.70 11.22
C PHE A 251 -9.86 3.12 11.18
N CYS A 252 -10.92 3.35 10.40
CA CYS A 252 -11.62 4.63 10.37
C CYS A 252 -12.21 5.02 11.74
N ASP A 253 -12.78 4.05 12.45
CA ASP A 253 -13.40 4.28 13.76
C ASP A 253 -12.33 4.62 14.82
N GLU A 254 -11.13 4.03 14.70
CA GLU A 254 -10.01 4.26 15.62
C GLU A 254 -9.06 5.40 15.20
N TRP A 255 -9.33 6.09 14.08
CA TRP A 255 -8.41 7.09 13.53
C TRP A 255 -7.98 8.15 14.55
N GLU A 256 -8.88 8.67 15.35
CA GLU A 256 -8.56 9.74 16.30
C GLU A 256 -7.56 9.28 17.37
N ASN A 257 -7.70 8.04 17.85
CA ASN A 257 -6.76 7.43 18.78
C ASN A 257 -5.38 7.22 18.14
N VAL A 258 -5.36 6.68 16.91
CA VAL A 258 -4.12 6.46 16.13
C VAL A 258 -3.43 7.79 15.82
N PHE A 259 -4.18 8.79 15.34
CA PHE A 259 -3.63 10.10 15.00
C PHE A 259 -3.04 10.82 16.22
N SER A 260 -3.69 10.73 17.36
CA SER A 260 -3.20 11.30 18.62
C SER A 260 -1.79 10.79 18.95
N GLU A 261 -1.59 9.46 18.88
CA GLU A 261 -0.31 8.84 19.23
C GLU A 261 0.77 9.03 18.12
N LEU A 262 0.36 9.10 16.86
CA LEU A 262 1.30 9.34 15.75
C LEU A 262 1.67 10.84 15.57
N SER A 263 1.09 11.74 16.36
CA SER A 263 1.31 13.19 16.28
C SER A 263 1.82 13.79 17.59
N ALA A 264 2.11 12.95 18.58
CA ALA A 264 2.57 13.33 19.92
C ALA A 264 4.06 13.73 19.97
#